data_925da276f6bc4cf2181ad1e11e002e39
#
_entry.id   925da276f6bc4cf2181ad1e11e002e39
#
_cell.length_a   1.000
_cell.length_b   1.000
_cell.length_c   1.000
_cell.angle_alpha   90.00
_cell.angle_beta   90.00
_cell.angle_gamma   90.00
#
_symmetry.space_group_name_H-M   'P 1'
#
loop_
_entity.id
_entity.type
_entity.pdbx_description
1 polymer ?
#
loop_
_entity_poly.entity_id
_entity_poly.type
_entity_poly.pdbx_seq_one_letter_code
_entity_poly.pdbx_strand_id
1 'polypeptide(L)'
;EDQAAKKKKVEIYKPNKSYNIGVIDLPAFYMDFDAFSRNQFNYKSSSKDVRNLLRELKEEQVDGVILDLRGNSGGSLYEAYSLAKLFIGKGSIVQVMESNGSIQPLGHTRGIQNYDGPVMILVDKLSASASEILAGAFQDYKRGLIVGSNTFGKGTVQRLENLSYGQIKFTEQKFYICLLYT
;
A
#
# COMPACT_ATOMS: atom_id res chain seq x y z
N GLU A 1 17.99 5.56 -6.28
CA GLU A 1 17.79 6.39 -5.07
C GLU A 1 16.47 7.17 -5.07
N ASP A 2 15.90 7.51 -6.23
CA ASP A 2 14.69 8.35 -6.31
C ASP A 2 13.34 7.63 -6.09
N GLN A 3 13.34 6.33 -5.85
CA GLN A 3 12.11 5.54 -5.68
C GLN A 3 11.77 5.20 -4.21
N ALA A 4 12.45 5.76 -3.24
CA ALA A 4 12.12 5.57 -1.84
C ALA A 4 10.93 6.46 -1.40
N ALA A 5 10.15 5.98 -0.42
CA ALA A 5 9.11 6.79 0.20
C ALA A 5 9.71 8.05 0.85
N LYS A 6 9.07 9.19 0.64
CA LYS A 6 9.50 10.49 1.17
C LYS A 6 8.39 11.13 1.97
N LYS A 7 8.74 11.83 3.05
CA LYS A 7 7.76 12.63 3.80
C LYS A 7 7.96 14.12 3.58
N LYS A 8 6.87 14.85 3.66
CA LYS A 8 6.84 16.31 3.84
C LYS A 8 5.75 16.68 4.83
N LYS A 9 5.83 17.87 5.38
CA LYS A 9 4.81 18.43 6.27
C LYS A 9 4.13 19.60 5.58
N VAL A 10 2.81 19.67 5.69
CA VAL A 10 1.99 20.75 5.15
C VAL A 10 1.16 21.31 6.27
N GLU A 11 1.18 22.64 6.41
CA GLU A 11 0.35 23.35 7.36
C GLU A 11 -0.88 23.91 6.66
N ILE A 12 -2.06 23.60 7.21
CA ILE A 12 -3.35 24.06 6.67
C ILE A 12 -3.94 25.07 7.65
N TYR A 13 -4.16 26.29 7.18
CA TYR A 13 -4.71 27.39 7.97
C TYR A 13 -6.23 27.49 7.78
N LYS A 14 -6.94 27.59 8.90
CA LYS A 14 -8.37 27.99 8.95
C LYS A 14 -8.52 29.17 9.91
N PRO A 15 -9.62 29.98 9.83
CA PRO A 15 -9.82 31.19 10.63
C PRO A 15 -9.66 30.88 12.08
N ASN A 16 -9.21 30.29 12.82
CA ASN A 16 -9.04 30.03 14.26
C ASN A 16 -8.26 28.74 14.57
N LYS A 17 -7.71 28.05 13.56
CA LYS A 17 -6.99 26.79 13.82
C LYS A 17 -6.05 26.45 12.65
N SER A 18 -4.83 26.08 12.96
CA SER A 18 -3.92 25.45 12.00
C SER A 18 -3.90 23.94 12.21
N TYR A 19 -3.64 23.22 11.14
CA TYR A 19 -3.48 21.75 11.14
C TYR A 19 -2.15 21.40 10.50
N ASN A 20 -1.42 20.50 11.14
CA ASN A 20 -0.19 19.93 10.63
C ASN A 20 -0.48 18.59 9.96
N ILE A 21 -0.28 18.49 8.68
CA ILE A 21 -0.54 17.28 7.91
C ILE A 21 0.78 16.67 7.43
N GLY A 22 1.03 15.42 7.81
CA GLY A 22 2.12 14.64 7.25
C GLY A 22 1.74 14.10 5.87
N VAL A 23 2.59 14.29 4.88
CA VAL A 23 2.39 13.72 3.54
C VAL A 23 3.50 12.73 3.27
N ILE A 24 3.13 11.49 2.97
CA ILE A 24 4.05 10.43 2.56
C ILE A 24 3.84 10.21 1.06
N ASP A 25 4.83 10.55 0.28
CA ASP A 25 4.89 10.26 -1.15
C ASP A 25 5.47 8.86 -1.34
N LEU A 26 4.67 7.95 -1.89
CA LEU A 26 5.03 6.56 -2.13
C LEU A 26 5.04 6.27 -3.64
N PRO A 27 6.19 6.32 -4.31
CA PRO A 27 6.27 6.18 -5.77
C PRO A 27 6.08 4.74 -6.26
N ALA A 28 6.33 3.74 -5.43
CA ALA A 28 6.17 2.32 -5.76
C ALA A 28 6.07 1.45 -4.50
N PHE A 29 5.54 0.24 -4.64
CA PHE A 29 5.60 -0.80 -3.60
C PHE A 29 6.86 -1.64 -3.79
N TYR A 30 8.01 -1.05 -3.47
CA TYR A 30 9.32 -1.65 -3.67
C TYR A 30 9.71 -2.61 -2.55
N MET A 31 10.49 -3.63 -2.93
CA MET A 31 11.04 -4.63 -2.04
C MET A 31 12.34 -5.20 -2.64
N ASP A 32 13.35 -5.38 -1.82
CA ASP A 32 14.53 -6.17 -2.18
C ASP A 32 14.21 -7.66 -2.03
N PHE A 33 13.80 -8.28 -3.15
CA PHE A 33 13.41 -9.69 -3.19
C PHE A 33 14.56 -10.65 -2.87
N ASP A 34 15.78 -10.31 -3.28
CA ASP A 34 16.95 -11.15 -3.04
C ASP A 34 17.32 -11.16 -1.56
N ALA A 35 17.37 -10.00 -0.94
CA ALA A 35 17.62 -9.89 0.49
C ALA A 35 16.50 -10.52 1.32
N PHE A 36 15.23 -10.36 0.90
CA PHE A 36 14.08 -11.00 1.54
C PHE A 36 14.15 -12.53 1.46
N SER A 37 14.46 -13.09 0.28
CA SER A 37 14.56 -14.54 0.09
C SER A 37 15.69 -15.19 0.90
N ARG A 38 16.74 -14.43 1.18
CA ARG A 38 17.86 -14.83 2.06
C ARG A 38 17.60 -14.58 3.54
N ASN A 39 16.36 -14.22 3.93
CA ASN A 39 15.98 -13.89 5.30
C ASN A 39 16.84 -12.79 5.95
N GLN A 40 17.34 -11.85 5.16
CA GLN A 40 18.05 -10.70 5.70
C GLN A 40 17.07 -9.77 6.40
N PHE A 41 17.35 -9.39 7.64
CA PHE A 41 16.44 -8.54 8.42
C PHE A 41 16.35 -7.10 7.86
N ASN A 42 17.41 -6.62 7.27
CA ASN A 42 17.56 -5.21 6.87
C ASN A 42 17.48 -5.01 5.36
N TYR A 43 16.43 -5.58 4.72
CA TYR A 43 16.18 -5.37 3.30
C TYR A 43 15.36 -4.10 3.06
N LYS A 44 15.55 -3.47 1.89
CA LYS A 44 14.78 -2.31 1.42
C LYS A 44 13.32 -2.71 1.21
N SER A 45 12.39 -1.97 1.82
CA SER A 45 10.96 -2.30 1.83
C SER A 45 10.12 -1.05 2.03
N SER A 46 9.16 -0.82 1.14
CA SER A 46 8.25 0.32 1.22
C SER A 46 7.42 0.33 2.50
N SER A 47 6.96 -0.82 2.97
CA SER A 47 6.20 -0.91 4.23
C SER A 47 7.05 -0.61 5.47
N LYS A 48 8.33 -0.97 5.46
CA LYS A 48 9.26 -0.60 6.55
C LYS A 48 9.55 0.90 6.56
N ASP A 49 9.79 1.47 5.39
CA ASP A 49 10.07 2.90 5.27
C ASP A 49 8.86 3.73 5.69
N VAL A 50 7.66 3.38 5.19
CA VAL A 50 6.42 4.06 5.61
C VAL A 50 6.17 3.91 7.11
N ARG A 51 6.46 2.73 7.71
CA ARG A 51 6.36 2.56 9.18
C ARG A 51 7.27 3.53 9.93
N ASN A 52 8.51 3.72 9.46
CA ASN A 52 9.45 4.64 10.08
C ASN A 52 8.97 6.09 9.93
N LEU A 53 8.52 6.48 8.73
CA LEU A 53 7.96 7.81 8.48
C LEU A 53 6.72 8.10 9.34
N LEU A 54 5.83 7.11 9.51
CA LEU A 54 4.66 7.24 10.40
C LEU A 54 5.05 7.45 11.86
N ARG A 55 6.13 6.78 12.33
CA ARG A 55 6.64 6.99 13.68
C ARG A 55 7.16 8.42 13.86
N GLU A 56 7.96 8.90 12.89
CA GLU A 56 8.46 10.27 12.90
C GLU A 56 7.32 11.31 12.88
N LEU A 57 6.32 11.11 12.02
CA LEU A 57 5.15 12.01 11.95
C LEU A 57 4.33 11.99 13.24
N LYS A 58 4.27 10.85 13.92
CA LYS A 58 3.62 10.75 15.24
C LYS A 58 4.40 11.52 16.31
N GLU A 59 5.72 11.45 16.30
CA GLU A 59 6.59 12.24 17.17
C GLU A 59 6.45 13.76 16.89
N GLU A 60 6.23 14.11 15.62
CA GLU A 60 5.94 15.49 15.19
C GLU A 60 4.50 15.95 15.49
N GLN A 61 3.67 15.08 16.09
CA GLN A 61 2.29 15.36 16.48
C GLN A 61 1.42 15.90 15.34
N VAL A 62 1.49 15.29 14.16
CA VAL A 62 0.65 15.68 13.03
C VAL A 62 -0.83 15.36 13.30
N ASP A 63 -1.73 16.20 12.81
CA ASP A 63 -3.19 16.05 12.95
C ASP A 63 -3.77 14.99 12.01
N GLY A 64 -3.05 14.65 10.96
CA GLY A 64 -3.45 13.61 9.99
C GLY A 64 -2.34 13.29 9.00
N VAL A 65 -2.54 12.21 8.24
CA VAL A 65 -1.58 11.73 7.24
C VAL A 65 -2.25 11.65 5.88
N ILE A 66 -1.55 12.10 4.86
CA ILE A 66 -1.87 11.86 3.46
C ILE A 66 -0.86 10.87 2.91
N LEU A 67 -1.34 9.77 2.33
CA LEU A 67 -0.53 8.84 1.56
C LEU A 67 -0.75 9.12 0.07
N ASP A 68 0.28 9.62 -0.60
CA ASP A 68 0.21 9.98 -2.01
C ASP A 68 0.64 8.79 -2.88
N LEU A 69 -0.32 8.19 -3.59
CA LEU A 69 -0.13 7.10 -4.53
C LEU A 69 -0.31 7.55 -5.98
N ARG A 70 -0.41 8.84 -6.25
CA ARG A 70 -0.52 9.33 -7.62
C ARG A 70 0.73 8.97 -8.41
N GLY A 71 0.56 8.45 -9.62
CA GLY A 71 1.66 7.95 -10.45
C GLY A 71 2.24 6.59 -10.00
N ASN A 72 1.77 6.00 -8.91
CA ASN A 72 2.26 4.73 -8.39
C ASN A 72 1.63 3.55 -9.14
N SER A 73 2.35 2.93 -10.05
CA SER A 73 1.89 1.79 -10.85
C SER A 73 1.83 0.44 -10.11
N GLY A 74 2.08 0.44 -8.79
CA GLY A 74 2.03 -0.75 -7.97
C GLY A 74 3.40 -1.27 -7.54
N GLY A 75 3.57 -2.59 -7.53
CA GLY A 75 4.78 -3.28 -7.11
C GLY A 75 4.47 -4.58 -6.38
N SER A 76 5.17 -4.85 -5.29
CA SER A 76 5.04 -6.09 -4.52
C SER A 76 3.67 -6.21 -3.84
N LEU A 77 2.97 -7.33 -4.09
CA LEU A 77 1.74 -7.69 -3.38
C LEU A 77 1.99 -7.82 -1.87
N TYR A 78 3.14 -8.40 -1.50
CA TYR A 78 3.56 -8.51 -0.10
C TYR A 78 3.64 -7.13 0.58
N GLU A 79 4.24 -6.16 -0.10
CA GLU A 79 4.36 -4.79 0.42
C GLU A 79 2.99 -4.10 0.51
N ALA A 80 2.08 -4.33 -0.46
CA ALA A 80 0.74 -3.76 -0.42
C ALA A 80 -0.02 -4.16 0.86
N TYR A 81 -0.11 -5.46 1.15
CA TYR A 81 -0.82 -5.88 2.35
C TYR A 81 -0.03 -5.62 3.65
N SER A 82 1.31 -5.63 3.61
CA SER A 82 2.14 -5.29 4.77
C SER A 82 2.01 -3.81 5.15
N LEU A 83 1.91 -2.93 4.15
CA LEU A 83 1.66 -1.51 4.36
C LEU A 83 0.23 -1.27 4.87
N ALA A 84 -0.77 -1.94 4.28
CA ALA A 84 -2.16 -1.84 4.75
C ALA A 84 -2.31 -2.19 6.24
N LYS A 85 -1.57 -3.19 6.72
CA LYS A 85 -1.56 -3.59 8.15
C LYS A 85 -1.08 -2.49 9.10
N LEU A 86 -0.32 -1.51 8.61
CA LEU A 86 0.10 -0.38 9.45
C LEU A 86 -1.10 0.46 9.90
N PHE A 87 -2.19 0.42 9.14
CA PHE A 87 -3.38 1.24 9.32
C PHE A 87 -4.64 0.44 9.69
N ILE A 88 -4.72 -0.83 9.27
CA ILE A 88 -5.89 -1.70 9.46
C ILE A 88 -5.55 -2.76 10.52
N GLY A 89 -6.24 -2.69 11.65
CA GLY A 89 -5.91 -3.50 12.83
C GLY A 89 -6.41 -4.94 12.79
N LYS A 90 -7.49 -5.25 12.02
CA LYS A 90 -8.09 -6.59 12.01
C LYS A 90 -8.73 -6.90 10.66
N GLY A 91 -8.52 -8.13 10.20
CA GLY A 91 -9.13 -8.68 8.97
C GLY A 91 -8.11 -8.99 7.88
N SER A 92 -8.57 -9.50 6.76
CA SER A 92 -7.75 -9.78 5.57
C SER A 92 -7.74 -8.57 4.65
N ILE A 93 -6.61 -8.30 4.03
CA ILE A 93 -6.43 -7.10 3.20
C ILE A 93 -6.85 -7.33 1.75
N VAL A 94 -6.58 -8.52 1.23
CA VAL A 94 -6.84 -8.88 -0.16
C VAL A 94 -7.14 -10.38 -0.25
N GLN A 95 -7.93 -10.76 -1.23
CA GLN A 95 -8.15 -12.15 -1.60
C GLN A 95 -7.51 -12.42 -2.96
N VAL A 96 -6.89 -13.58 -3.11
CA VAL A 96 -6.28 -14.00 -4.36
C VAL A 96 -6.97 -15.28 -4.82
N MET A 97 -7.43 -15.29 -6.06
CA MET A 97 -8.00 -16.47 -6.69
C MET A 97 -6.95 -17.13 -7.58
N GLU A 98 -6.68 -18.37 -7.27
CA GLU A 98 -5.77 -19.22 -8.03
C GLU A 98 -6.44 -19.78 -9.30
N SER A 99 -5.64 -20.36 -10.19
CA SER A 99 -6.11 -20.94 -11.46
C SER A 99 -7.10 -22.10 -11.27
N ASN A 100 -7.03 -22.79 -10.13
CA ASN A 100 -7.96 -23.87 -9.76
C ASN A 100 -9.30 -23.36 -9.18
N GLY A 101 -9.49 -22.04 -9.10
CA GLY A 101 -10.67 -21.39 -8.52
C GLY A 101 -10.65 -21.25 -6.99
N SER A 102 -9.62 -21.72 -6.30
CA SER A 102 -9.51 -21.53 -4.86
C SER A 102 -9.21 -20.08 -4.51
N ILE A 103 -9.84 -19.57 -3.44
CA ILE A 103 -9.66 -18.21 -2.97
C ILE A 103 -8.89 -18.24 -1.66
N GLN A 104 -7.77 -17.52 -1.63
CA GLN A 104 -6.93 -17.39 -0.44
C GLN A 104 -6.92 -15.95 0.07
N PRO A 105 -7.34 -15.72 1.33
CA PRO A 105 -7.20 -14.41 1.96
C PRO A 105 -5.74 -14.17 2.35
N LEU A 106 -5.21 -13.01 1.98
CA LEU A 106 -3.86 -12.59 2.31
C LEU A 106 -3.86 -11.34 3.19
N GLY A 107 -2.74 -11.15 3.88
CA GLY A 107 -2.54 -9.98 4.70
C GLY A 107 -3.37 -9.99 5.99
N HIS A 108 -3.78 -11.16 6.49
CA HIS A 108 -4.56 -11.23 7.72
C HIS A 108 -3.83 -10.53 8.87
N THR A 109 -4.55 -9.64 9.55
CA THR A 109 -4.04 -8.90 10.70
C THR A 109 -4.87 -9.23 11.95
N ARG A 110 -4.18 -9.36 13.08
CA ARG A 110 -4.78 -9.69 14.39
C ARG A 110 -4.46 -8.66 15.45
N GLY A 111 -3.94 -7.51 15.06
CA GLY A 111 -3.30 -6.74 16.05
C GLY A 111 -3.35 -5.23 15.95
N ILE A 112 -2.34 -4.66 16.52
CA ILE A 112 -2.19 -3.24 16.75
C ILE A 112 -1.76 -2.59 15.45
N GLN A 113 -2.56 -1.63 14.98
CA GLN A 113 -2.17 -0.73 13.90
C GLN A 113 -1.07 0.23 14.39
N ASN A 114 -0.17 0.62 13.49
CA ASN A 114 0.91 1.56 13.81
C ASN A 114 0.42 3.01 13.83
N TYR A 115 -0.64 3.30 13.07
CA TYR A 115 -1.25 4.61 12.98
C TYR A 115 -2.78 4.49 12.97
N ASP A 116 -3.43 5.14 13.92
CA ASP A 116 -4.88 5.16 14.15
C ASP A 116 -5.54 6.52 13.86
N GLY A 117 -4.74 7.56 13.63
CA GLY A 117 -5.20 8.90 13.31
C GLY A 117 -5.87 9.04 11.94
N PRO A 118 -6.36 10.23 11.58
CA PRO A 118 -6.96 10.51 10.28
C PRO A 118 -6.02 10.23 9.11
N VAL A 119 -6.52 9.53 8.07
CA VAL A 119 -5.76 9.21 6.86
C VAL A 119 -6.56 9.54 5.61
N MET A 120 -5.86 10.08 4.62
CA MET A 120 -6.34 10.25 3.26
C MET A 120 -5.36 9.57 2.30
N ILE A 121 -5.87 8.91 1.27
CA ILE A 121 -5.06 8.37 0.17
C ILE A 121 -5.38 9.17 -1.09
N LEU A 122 -4.34 9.68 -1.73
CA LEU A 122 -4.45 10.32 -3.05
C LEU A 122 -4.18 9.28 -4.14
N VAL A 123 -5.05 9.23 -5.14
CA VAL A 123 -4.94 8.32 -6.27
C VAL A 123 -5.20 9.04 -7.60
N ASP A 124 -4.67 8.48 -8.68
CA ASP A 124 -4.94 8.93 -10.04
C ASP A 124 -5.05 7.74 -11.00
N LYS A 125 -5.23 8.03 -12.29
CA LYS A 125 -5.34 7.01 -13.35
C LYS A 125 -4.09 6.15 -13.55
N LEU A 126 -2.95 6.53 -12.99
CA LEU A 126 -1.71 5.76 -13.02
C LEU A 126 -1.54 4.89 -11.76
N SER A 127 -2.34 5.12 -10.73
CA SER A 127 -2.37 4.27 -9.54
C SER A 127 -2.92 2.90 -9.92
N ALA A 128 -2.08 1.86 -9.83
CA ALA A 128 -2.41 0.53 -10.33
C ALA A 128 -2.01 -0.60 -9.38
N SER A 129 -2.66 -1.77 -9.51
CA SER A 129 -2.22 -3.03 -8.85
C SER A 129 -2.13 -2.90 -7.33
N ALA A 130 -0.91 -2.93 -6.74
CA ALA A 130 -0.68 -2.79 -5.30
C ALA A 130 -1.28 -1.50 -4.72
N SER A 131 -1.28 -0.39 -5.47
CA SER A 131 -1.94 0.86 -5.09
C SER A 131 -3.45 0.69 -4.97
N GLU A 132 -4.06 -0.07 -5.89
CA GLU A 132 -5.49 -0.34 -5.88
C GLU A 132 -5.88 -1.29 -4.74
N ILE A 133 -5.02 -2.26 -4.42
CA ILE A 133 -5.20 -3.13 -3.26
C ILE A 133 -5.22 -2.32 -1.96
N LEU A 134 -4.27 -1.41 -1.79
CA LEU A 134 -4.20 -0.58 -0.60
C LEU A 134 -5.41 0.37 -0.50
N ALA A 135 -5.71 1.11 -1.57
CA ALA A 135 -6.83 2.05 -1.62
C ALA A 135 -8.17 1.33 -1.38
N GLY A 136 -8.37 0.19 -2.03
CA GLY A 136 -9.58 -0.61 -1.86
C GLY A 136 -9.73 -1.18 -0.46
N ALA A 137 -8.66 -1.66 0.16
CA ALA A 137 -8.70 -2.10 1.54
C ALA A 137 -9.11 -0.95 2.49
N PHE A 138 -8.58 0.25 2.27
CA PHE A 138 -9.01 1.43 3.05
C PHE A 138 -10.48 1.78 2.86
N GLN A 139 -11.00 1.63 1.65
CA GLN A 139 -12.40 1.85 1.33
C GLN A 139 -13.29 0.81 2.03
N ASP A 140 -12.93 -0.47 1.92
CA ASP A 140 -13.68 -1.59 2.51
C ASP A 140 -13.75 -1.48 4.04
N TYR A 141 -12.63 -1.20 4.68
CA TYR A 141 -12.57 -1.06 6.13
C TYR A 141 -12.98 0.34 6.63
N LYS A 142 -13.39 1.24 5.74
CA LYS A 142 -13.73 2.64 6.06
C LYS A 142 -12.62 3.31 6.90
N ARG A 143 -11.36 2.96 6.57
CA ARG A 143 -10.21 3.38 7.37
C ARG A 143 -9.79 4.82 7.08
N GLY A 144 -10.09 5.35 5.93
CA GLY A 144 -9.71 6.70 5.52
C GLY A 144 -10.44 7.13 4.26
N LEU A 145 -10.16 8.35 3.82
CA LEU A 145 -10.71 8.92 2.59
C LEU A 145 -9.84 8.56 1.41
N ILE A 146 -10.47 8.18 0.30
CA ILE A 146 -9.82 8.03 -1.00
C ILE A 146 -10.20 9.25 -1.84
N VAL A 147 -9.21 9.97 -2.34
CA VAL A 147 -9.40 11.23 -3.08
C VAL A 147 -8.59 11.19 -4.37
N GLY A 148 -9.20 11.61 -5.46
CA GLY A 148 -8.56 11.68 -6.78
C GLY A 148 -9.49 11.24 -7.90
N SER A 149 -8.91 10.73 -8.98
CA SER A 149 -9.64 10.17 -10.11
C SER A 149 -9.73 8.65 -10.04
N ASN A 150 -10.47 8.04 -10.98
CA ASN A 150 -10.47 6.58 -11.13
C ASN A 150 -9.05 6.06 -11.31
N THR A 151 -8.76 4.93 -10.70
CA THR A 151 -7.49 4.22 -10.80
C THR A 151 -7.40 3.43 -12.11
N PHE A 152 -6.29 2.74 -12.34
CA PHE A 152 -6.00 2.06 -13.59
C PHE A 152 -6.92 0.86 -13.88
N GLY A 153 -7.30 0.07 -12.85
CA GLY A 153 -8.16 -1.13 -13.00
C GLY A 153 -7.37 -2.43 -13.25
N LYS A 154 -6.16 -2.58 -12.69
CA LYS A 154 -5.37 -3.80 -12.82
C LYS A 154 -5.65 -4.76 -11.67
N GLY A 155 -6.52 -5.76 -11.89
CA GLY A 155 -6.93 -6.78 -10.92
C GLY A 155 -6.22 -8.13 -11.03
N THR A 156 -4.98 -8.17 -11.59
CA THR A 156 -4.24 -9.42 -11.83
C THR A 156 -2.86 -9.40 -11.21
N VAL A 157 -2.43 -10.58 -10.72
CA VAL A 157 -1.07 -10.84 -10.27
C VAL A 157 -0.28 -11.46 -11.42
N GLN A 158 0.89 -10.90 -11.69
CA GLN A 158 1.80 -11.39 -12.72
C GLN A 158 3.05 -11.97 -12.09
N ARG A 159 3.52 -13.07 -12.66
CA ARG A 159 4.75 -13.75 -12.27
C ARG A 159 5.79 -13.64 -13.36
N LEU A 160 7.04 -13.49 -12.94
CA LEU A 160 8.21 -13.58 -13.80
C LEU A 160 8.88 -14.93 -13.58
N GLU A 161 9.08 -15.68 -14.64
CA GLU A 161 9.84 -16.93 -14.62
C GLU A 161 11.08 -16.80 -15.48
N ASN A 162 12.22 -17.24 -14.94
CA ASN A 162 13.46 -17.30 -15.68
C ASN A 162 13.47 -18.54 -16.60
N LEU A 163 13.77 -18.32 -17.86
CA LEU A 163 13.98 -19.37 -18.84
C LEU A 163 15.48 -19.49 -19.15
N SER A 164 15.88 -20.54 -19.86
CA SER A 164 17.25 -20.72 -20.33
C SER A 164 17.76 -19.52 -21.16
N TYR A 165 16.84 -18.85 -21.86
CA TYR A 165 17.10 -17.67 -22.68
C TYR A 165 16.06 -16.58 -22.37
N GLY A 166 16.31 -15.75 -21.32
CA GLY A 166 15.45 -14.63 -20.98
C GLY A 166 14.42 -14.93 -19.91
N GLN A 167 13.34 -14.16 -19.90
CA GLN A 167 12.27 -14.26 -18.90
C GLN A 167 10.90 -14.22 -19.57
N ILE A 168 9.95 -14.97 -19.02
CA ILE A 168 8.54 -14.87 -19.37
C ILE A 168 7.76 -14.21 -18.24
N LYS A 169 6.85 -13.30 -18.59
CA LYS A 169 5.91 -12.68 -17.67
C LYS A 169 4.50 -13.12 -18.04
N PHE A 170 3.80 -13.76 -17.10
CA PHE A 170 2.44 -14.25 -17.33
C PHE A 170 1.53 -13.91 -16.17
N THR A 171 0.22 -13.88 -16.42
CA THR A 171 -0.80 -13.70 -15.40
C THR A 171 -1.05 -15.03 -14.71
N GLU A 172 -0.85 -15.08 -13.41
CA GLU A 172 -0.99 -16.29 -12.58
C GLU A 172 -2.30 -16.29 -11.80
N GLN A 173 -2.71 -15.13 -11.27
CA GLN A 173 -3.82 -15.04 -10.33
C GLN A 173 -4.63 -13.77 -10.57
N LYS A 174 -5.88 -13.78 -10.07
CA LYS A 174 -6.69 -12.56 -9.91
C LYS A 174 -6.76 -12.17 -8.45
N PHE A 175 -6.78 -10.89 -8.15
CA PHE A 175 -7.02 -10.44 -6.80
C PHE A 175 -8.34 -9.70 -6.67
N TYR A 176 -8.93 -9.79 -5.48
CA TYR A 176 -10.17 -9.16 -5.09
C TYR A 176 -9.98 -8.44 -3.77
N ILE A 177 -10.61 -7.30 -3.62
CA ILE A 177 -10.66 -6.60 -2.34
C ILE A 177 -11.59 -7.36 -1.41
N CYS A 178 -11.39 -7.32 -0.10
CA CYS A 178 -11.98 -8.26 0.86
C CYS A 178 -13.50 -8.21 0.97
N LEU A 179 -14.13 -7.09 0.68
CA LEU A 179 -15.58 -7.01 0.53
C LEU A 179 -15.92 -7.26 -0.94
N LEU A 180 -16.19 -8.51 -1.28
CA LEU A 180 -16.85 -8.85 -2.54
C LEU A 180 -18.24 -8.20 -2.52
N TYR A 181 -18.35 -7.05 -3.20
CA TYR A 181 -19.66 -6.61 -3.62
C TYR A 181 -20.08 -7.49 -4.80
N THR A 182 -20.98 -8.37 -4.54
CA THR A 182 -21.80 -9.01 -5.55
C THR A 182 -22.75 -7.99 -6.16
#